data_62073abe7e5ffe3c7bda894baa20ada0
#
_entry.id   62073abe7e5ffe3c7bda894baa20ada0
#
_cell.length_a   1.000
_cell.length_b   1.000
_cell.length_c   1.000
_cell.angle_alpha   90.00
_cell.angle_beta   90.00
_cell.angle_gamma   90.00
#
_symmetry.space_group_name_H-M   'P 1'
#
loop_
_entity.id
_entity.type
_entity.pdbx_description
1 polymer ?
#
loop_
_entity_poly.entity_id
_entity_poly.type
_entity_poly.pdbx_seq_one_letter_code
_entity_poly.pdbx_strand_id
1 'polypeptide(L)'
;MPQKLIGKLVIATHNAGKLTEMRDLLAPYGVTTIPAADLGLPEPEETGGTFIANAEIKARAADRANLPALADDSGLCVEALDGAPGINSARWAGPSRDFGAAMAKVEQALRAAKANPPFKAHFACALALAFPGGDMHSSEGKVFGELVFPPRGKLGFGYDPIFLPEGYARTFGEMTSLEKHGIPTDGSPGLSHRARAFQIFAQACLGGRTAQ
;
A
#
# COMPACT_ATOMS: atom_id res chain seq x y z
N MET A 1 -11.62 -5.52 22.90
CA MET A 1 -10.33 -5.69 22.19
C MET A 1 -10.67 -6.10 20.77
N PRO A 2 -9.95 -5.66 19.74
CA PRO A 2 -10.21 -6.12 18.39
C PRO A 2 -10.04 -7.64 18.30
N GLN A 3 -10.83 -8.25 17.43
CA GLN A 3 -10.77 -9.68 17.16
C GLN A 3 -9.38 -10.03 16.58
N LYS A 4 -8.75 -11.07 17.11
CA LYS A 4 -7.45 -11.53 16.59
C LYS A 4 -7.63 -12.43 15.38
N LEU A 5 -6.81 -12.19 14.37
CA LEU A 5 -6.76 -12.99 13.16
C LEU A 5 -6.01 -14.31 13.45
N ILE A 6 -6.64 -15.44 13.14
CA ILE A 6 -6.07 -16.78 13.26
C ILE A 6 -6.41 -17.58 12.00
N GLY A 7 -5.44 -18.31 11.46
CA GLY A 7 -5.65 -19.26 10.37
C GLY A 7 -5.64 -18.65 8.98
N LYS A 8 -6.73 -18.80 8.21
CA LYS A 8 -6.80 -18.39 6.80
C LYS A 8 -7.23 -16.94 6.66
N LEU A 9 -6.62 -16.24 5.69
CA LEU A 9 -6.89 -14.84 5.38
C LEU A 9 -6.97 -14.64 3.87
N VAL A 10 -8.05 -14.07 3.39
CA VAL A 10 -8.16 -13.63 1.99
C VAL A 10 -7.39 -12.33 1.82
N ILE A 11 -6.51 -12.26 0.81
CA ILE A 11 -5.89 -11.00 0.39
C ILE A 11 -6.69 -10.44 -0.77
N ALA A 12 -7.47 -9.39 -0.48
CA ALA A 12 -8.41 -8.78 -1.41
C ALA A 12 -7.70 -7.75 -2.31
N THR A 13 -6.77 -8.21 -3.11
CA THR A 13 -6.06 -7.41 -4.12
C THR A 13 -5.87 -8.18 -5.42
N HIS A 14 -5.95 -7.49 -6.55
CA HIS A 14 -5.62 -8.00 -7.89
C HIS A 14 -4.27 -7.46 -8.39
N ASN A 15 -3.54 -6.72 -7.54
CA ASN A 15 -2.20 -6.24 -7.82
C ASN A 15 -1.15 -7.26 -7.32
N ALA A 16 -0.42 -7.90 -8.25
CA ALA A 16 0.57 -8.92 -7.92
C ALA A 16 1.71 -8.39 -7.00
N GLY A 17 2.14 -7.14 -7.19
CA GLY A 17 3.16 -6.51 -6.32
C GLY A 17 2.68 -6.39 -4.89
N LYS A 18 1.47 -5.86 -4.69
CA LYS A 18 0.87 -5.73 -3.36
C LYS A 18 0.65 -7.10 -2.71
N LEU A 19 0.20 -8.09 -3.48
CA LEU A 19 0.01 -9.47 -2.99
C LEU A 19 1.32 -10.06 -2.44
N THR A 20 2.42 -9.90 -3.19
CA THR A 20 3.74 -10.38 -2.76
C THR A 20 4.18 -9.69 -1.48
N GLU A 21 4.14 -8.36 -1.43
CA GLU A 21 4.53 -7.59 -0.24
C GLU A 21 3.69 -7.96 1.00
N MET A 22 2.37 -8.17 0.84
CA MET A 22 1.51 -8.59 1.93
C MET A 22 1.82 -9.99 2.44
N ARG A 23 2.13 -10.92 1.53
CA ARG A 23 2.56 -12.28 1.92
C ARG A 23 3.84 -12.26 2.73
N ASP A 24 4.83 -11.48 2.29
CA ASP A 24 6.11 -11.34 2.99
C ASP A 24 5.91 -10.77 4.41
N LEU A 25 5.07 -9.75 4.55
CA LEU A 25 4.75 -9.13 5.83
C LEU A 25 3.99 -10.08 6.79
N LEU A 26 3.09 -10.91 6.27
CA LEU A 26 2.26 -11.84 7.05
C LEU A 26 2.98 -13.15 7.39
N ALA A 27 3.98 -13.55 6.61
CA ALA A 27 4.69 -14.83 6.79
C ALA A 27 5.18 -15.08 8.23
N PRO A 28 5.77 -14.09 8.96
CA PRO A 28 6.24 -14.29 10.33
C PRO A 28 5.12 -14.54 11.36
N TYR A 29 3.86 -14.43 10.98
CA TYR A 29 2.72 -14.57 11.88
C TYR A 29 1.94 -15.89 11.70
N GLY A 30 2.43 -16.78 10.82
CA GLY A 30 1.80 -18.07 10.59
C GLY A 30 0.40 -18.00 9.95
N VAL A 31 0.06 -16.90 9.30
CA VAL A 31 -1.23 -16.70 8.61
C VAL A 31 -1.16 -17.34 7.22
N THR A 32 -2.14 -18.19 6.90
CA THR A 32 -2.28 -18.77 5.57
C THR A 32 -3.04 -17.81 4.65
N THR A 33 -2.38 -17.25 3.67
CA THR A 33 -2.97 -16.28 2.74
C THR A 33 -3.58 -16.93 1.51
N ILE A 34 -4.76 -16.48 1.10
CA ILE A 34 -5.48 -16.92 -0.10
C ILE A 34 -5.73 -15.68 -0.97
N PRO A 35 -5.22 -15.61 -2.22
CA PRO A 35 -5.56 -14.50 -3.11
C PRO A 35 -7.06 -14.48 -3.43
N ALA A 36 -7.65 -13.29 -3.52
CA ALA A 36 -9.05 -13.15 -3.92
C ALA A 36 -9.32 -13.75 -5.30
N ALA A 37 -8.36 -13.65 -6.21
CA ALA A 37 -8.46 -14.23 -7.55
C ALA A 37 -8.61 -15.76 -7.54
N ASP A 38 -7.96 -16.46 -6.60
CA ASP A 38 -8.05 -17.92 -6.46
C ASP A 38 -9.44 -18.37 -6.00
N LEU A 39 -10.23 -17.45 -5.43
CA LEU A 39 -11.61 -17.67 -5.02
C LEU A 39 -12.63 -17.12 -6.03
N GLY A 40 -12.18 -16.63 -7.18
CA GLY A 40 -13.04 -16.03 -8.21
C GLY A 40 -13.75 -14.75 -7.74
N LEU A 41 -13.23 -14.06 -6.72
CA LEU A 41 -13.83 -12.83 -6.21
C LEU A 41 -13.52 -11.67 -7.16
N PRO A 42 -14.54 -10.89 -7.59
CA PRO A 42 -14.31 -9.74 -8.45
C PRO A 42 -13.65 -8.59 -7.67
N GLU A 43 -12.91 -7.75 -8.40
CA GLU A 43 -12.44 -6.49 -7.87
C GLU A 43 -13.60 -5.49 -7.79
N PRO A 44 -13.96 -4.97 -6.61
CA PRO A 44 -15.05 -4.01 -6.50
C PRO A 44 -14.63 -2.64 -7.04
N GLU A 45 -15.61 -1.84 -7.45
CA GLU A 45 -15.37 -0.44 -7.81
C GLU A 45 -14.97 0.37 -6.57
N GLU A 46 -13.89 1.13 -6.67
CA GLU A 46 -13.40 2.04 -5.63
C GLU A 46 -14.16 3.37 -5.70
N THR A 47 -15.22 3.48 -4.91
CA THR A 47 -16.10 4.65 -4.84
C THR A 47 -15.83 5.53 -3.62
N GLY A 48 -14.89 5.12 -2.77
CA GLY A 48 -14.54 5.85 -1.56
C GLY A 48 -13.74 7.12 -1.84
N GLY A 49 -13.92 8.14 -1.01
CA GLY A 49 -13.19 9.40 -1.08
C GLY A 49 -11.83 9.39 -0.36
N THR A 50 -11.46 8.28 0.31
CA THR A 50 -10.20 8.13 1.04
C THR A 50 -9.61 6.75 0.82
N PHE A 51 -8.29 6.59 1.07
CA PHE A 51 -7.65 5.27 1.02
C PHE A 51 -8.30 4.26 1.98
N ILE A 52 -8.66 4.70 3.19
CA ILE A 52 -9.35 3.83 4.17
C ILE A 52 -10.68 3.36 3.60
N ALA A 53 -11.52 4.27 3.10
CA ALA A 53 -12.83 3.90 2.55
C ALA A 53 -12.72 2.91 1.38
N ASN A 54 -11.75 3.08 0.48
CA ASN A 54 -11.52 2.15 -0.61
C ASN A 54 -11.00 0.80 -0.12
N ALA A 55 -10.08 0.77 0.85
CA ALA A 55 -9.61 -0.48 1.46
C ALA A 55 -10.78 -1.24 2.13
N GLU A 56 -11.66 -0.54 2.85
CA GLU A 56 -12.84 -1.14 3.47
C GLU A 56 -13.84 -1.70 2.46
N ILE A 57 -14.10 -1.00 1.36
CA ILE A 57 -14.93 -1.49 0.26
C ILE A 57 -14.38 -2.82 -0.29
N LYS A 58 -13.05 -2.87 -0.54
CA LYS A 58 -12.38 -4.09 -1.04
C LYS A 58 -12.43 -5.23 -0.02
N ALA A 59 -12.18 -4.96 1.25
CA ALA A 59 -12.25 -5.98 2.30
C ALA A 59 -13.66 -6.56 2.46
N ARG A 60 -14.69 -5.70 2.47
CA ARG A 60 -16.11 -6.15 2.55
C ARG A 60 -16.55 -6.94 1.32
N ALA A 61 -16.07 -6.59 0.12
CA ALA A 61 -16.42 -7.33 -1.10
C ALA A 61 -15.94 -8.80 -1.07
N ALA A 62 -14.91 -9.09 -0.28
CA ALA A 62 -14.39 -10.44 -0.06
C ALA A 62 -15.15 -11.25 1.01
N ASP A 63 -16.12 -10.67 1.70
CA ASP A 63 -16.92 -11.32 2.76
C ASP A 63 -17.70 -12.54 2.24
N ARG A 64 -17.97 -12.59 0.93
CA ARG A 64 -18.58 -13.77 0.26
C ARG A 64 -17.78 -15.07 0.43
N ALA A 65 -16.49 -14.96 0.76
CA ALA A 65 -15.66 -16.13 1.06
C ALA A 65 -15.91 -16.72 2.45
N ASN A 66 -16.69 -16.05 3.31
CA ASN A 66 -16.89 -16.40 4.72
C ASN A 66 -15.57 -16.63 5.48
N LEU A 67 -14.56 -15.84 5.14
CA LEU A 67 -13.22 -15.82 5.75
C LEU A 67 -12.84 -14.38 6.05
N PRO A 68 -11.97 -14.14 7.04
CA PRO A 68 -11.36 -12.82 7.19
C PRO A 68 -10.70 -12.37 5.90
N ALA A 69 -10.86 -11.10 5.55
CA ALA A 69 -10.30 -10.52 4.33
C ALA A 69 -9.53 -9.23 4.62
N LEU A 70 -8.29 -9.18 4.17
CA LEU A 70 -7.42 -8.01 4.24
C LEU A 70 -7.31 -7.38 2.87
N ALA A 71 -7.61 -6.10 2.79
CA ALA A 71 -7.42 -5.29 1.59
C ALA A 71 -6.47 -4.13 1.86
N ASP A 72 -5.85 -3.61 0.80
CA ASP A 72 -5.14 -2.34 0.86
C ASP A 72 -5.64 -1.37 -0.21
N ASP A 73 -5.56 -0.09 0.11
CA ASP A 73 -5.55 0.98 -0.87
C ASP A 73 -4.37 1.91 -0.60
N SER A 74 -3.68 2.32 -1.66
CA SER A 74 -2.44 3.07 -1.50
C SER A 74 -2.14 3.92 -2.73
N GLY A 75 -1.42 5.02 -2.51
CA GLY A 75 -1.05 5.91 -3.58
C GLY A 75 -0.04 6.96 -3.20
N LEU A 76 0.41 7.68 -4.23
CA LEU A 76 1.28 8.82 -4.14
C LEU A 76 0.45 10.09 -3.96
N CYS A 77 0.79 10.91 -2.97
CA CYS A 77 0.20 12.22 -2.75
C CYS A 77 1.27 13.30 -2.91
N VAL A 78 1.06 14.25 -3.81
CA VAL A 78 2.01 15.33 -4.11
C VAL A 78 1.47 16.66 -3.58
N GLU A 79 2.23 17.31 -2.68
CA GLU A 79 1.75 18.52 -1.98
C GLU A 79 1.40 19.66 -2.96
N ALA A 80 2.28 19.93 -3.93
CA ALA A 80 2.08 20.97 -4.93
C ALA A 80 0.93 20.70 -5.94
N LEU A 81 0.31 19.51 -5.85
CA LEU A 81 -0.84 19.09 -6.67
C LEU A 81 -2.09 18.83 -5.80
N ASP A 82 -2.19 19.46 -4.64
CA ASP A 82 -3.30 19.27 -3.69
C ASP A 82 -3.55 17.80 -3.34
N GLY A 83 -2.48 17.02 -3.25
CA GLY A 83 -2.52 15.59 -2.95
C GLY A 83 -2.76 14.67 -4.16
N ALA A 84 -2.94 15.22 -5.37
CA ALA A 84 -3.03 14.36 -6.55
C ALA A 84 -1.67 13.66 -6.83
N PRO A 85 -1.69 12.44 -7.42
CA PRO A 85 -2.82 11.64 -7.85
C PRO A 85 -3.66 11.02 -6.70
N GLY A 86 -3.13 10.86 -5.49
CA GLY A 86 -3.86 10.36 -4.33
C GLY A 86 -4.53 9.00 -4.59
N ILE A 87 -5.80 8.87 -4.24
CA ILE A 87 -6.62 7.66 -4.50
C ILE A 87 -6.73 7.30 -5.99
N ASN A 88 -6.40 8.21 -6.89
CA ASN A 88 -6.38 7.99 -8.33
C ASN A 88 -5.01 7.51 -8.87
N SER A 89 -4.08 7.15 -7.99
CA SER A 89 -2.71 6.77 -8.38
C SER A 89 -2.66 5.68 -9.45
N ALA A 90 -3.43 4.61 -9.28
CA ALA A 90 -3.51 3.54 -10.27
C ALA A 90 -4.25 3.99 -11.56
N ARG A 91 -5.26 4.86 -11.44
CA ARG A 91 -6.02 5.38 -12.58
C ARG A 91 -5.18 6.28 -13.49
N TRP A 92 -4.18 6.98 -12.92
CA TRP A 92 -3.26 7.79 -13.72
C TRP A 92 -2.37 6.95 -14.64
N ALA A 93 -2.11 5.69 -14.31
CA ALA A 93 -1.39 4.73 -15.14
C ALA A 93 -2.28 4.09 -16.23
N GLY A 94 -3.58 4.36 -16.22
CA GLY A 94 -4.53 3.82 -17.18
C GLY A 94 -4.76 2.31 -17.09
N PRO A 95 -5.57 1.75 -18.00
CA PRO A 95 -5.91 0.33 -17.99
C PRO A 95 -4.70 -0.60 -18.20
N SER A 96 -3.69 -0.14 -18.94
CA SER A 96 -2.43 -0.86 -19.18
C SER A 96 -1.49 -0.85 -17.99
N ARG A 97 -1.80 -0.09 -16.92
CA ARG A 97 -0.94 0.15 -15.77
C ARG A 97 0.46 0.64 -16.15
N ASP A 98 0.53 1.56 -17.13
CA ASP A 98 1.77 2.20 -17.55
C ASP A 98 2.18 3.28 -16.53
N PHE A 99 2.98 2.88 -15.56
CA PHE A 99 3.50 3.81 -14.55
C PHE A 99 4.59 4.73 -15.09
N GLY A 100 5.23 4.42 -16.21
CA GLY A 100 6.10 5.36 -16.91
C GLY A 100 5.32 6.58 -17.38
N ALA A 101 4.18 6.35 -18.05
CA ALA A 101 3.26 7.42 -18.44
C ALA A 101 2.67 8.17 -17.22
N ALA A 102 2.35 7.46 -16.14
CA ALA A 102 1.85 8.08 -14.91
C ALA A 102 2.89 9.01 -14.27
N MET A 103 4.16 8.61 -14.19
CA MET A 103 5.25 9.44 -13.67
C MET A 103 5.48 10.69 -14.55
N ALA A 104 5.46 10.54 -15.87
CA ALA A 104 5.54 11.66 -16.81
C ALA A 104 4.36 12.63 -16.62
N LYS A 105 3.15 12.12 -16.37
CA LYS A 105 1.98 12.94 -16.08
C LYS A 105 2.13 13.73 -14.78
N VAL A 106 2.73 13.15 -13.73
CA VAL A 106 3.05 13.88 -12.49
C VAL A 106 4.02 15.01 -12.77
N GLU A 107 5.11 14.75 -13.52
CA GLU A 107 6.08 15.78 -13.88
C GLU A 107 5.44 16.91 -14.70
N GLN A 108 4.60 16.57 -15.66
CA GLN A 108 3.85 17.57 -16.46
C GLN A 108 2.90 18.40 -15.58
N ALA A 109 2.19 17.78 -14.64
CA ALA A 109 1.29 18.49 -13.72
C ALA A 109 2.06 19.47 -12.82
N LEU A 110 3.24 19.06 -12.29
CA LEU A 110 4.12 19.94 -11.51
C LEU A 110 4.59 21.16 -12.32
N ARG A 111 4.97 20.95 -13.58
CA ARG A 111 5.33 22.05 -14.50
C ARG A 111 4.16 22.98 -14.76
N ALA A 112 2.96 22.43 -14.99
CA ALA A 112 1.74 23.23 -15.22
C ALA A 112 1.35 24.05 -13.98
N ALA A 113 1.52 23.49 -12.79
CA ALA A 113 1.33 24.18 -11.51
C ALA A 113 2.45 25.20 -11.19
N LYS A 114 3.49 25.31 -12.02
CA LYS A 114 4.70 26.14 -11.79
C LYS A 114 5.35 25.84 -10.44
N ALA A 115 5.28 24.59 -10.00
CA ALA A 115 5.89 24.14 -8.76
C ALA A 115 7.43 24.16 -8.86
N ASN A 116 8.08 24.46 -7.75
CA ASN A 116 9.53 24.46 -7.65
C ASN A 116 10.00 23.33 -6.70
N PRO A 117 11.17 22.71 -6.94
CA PRO A 117 11.75 21.76 -5.99
C PRO A 117 12.07 22.44 -4.63
N PRO A 118 12.08 21.65 -3.54
CA PRO A 118 11.80 20.22 -3.49
C PRO A 118 10.31 19.90 -3.68
N PHE A 119 10.00 18.92 -4.53
CA PHE A 119 8.61 18.51 -4.77
C PHE A 119 8.14 17.56 -3.66
N LYS A 120 7.70 18.12 -2.55
CA LYS A 120 7.25 17.35 -1.39
C LYS A 120 6.10 16.43 -1.73
N ALA A 121 6.22 15.19 -1.28
CA ALA A 121 5.24 14.14 -1.52
C ALA A 121 5.23 13.14 -0.37
N HIS A 122 4.20 12.33 -0.31
CA HIS A 122 4.20 11.15 0.55
C HIS A 122 3.48 9.99 -0.16
N PHE A 123 3.87 8.78 0.18
CA PHE A 123 3.04 7.61 -0.05
C PHE A 123 2.15 7.37 1.16
N ALA A 124 0.90 7.00 0.90
CA ALA A 124 -0.04 6.52 1.90
C ALA A 124 -0.48 5.09 1.57
N CYS A 125 -0.68 4.28 2.61
CA CYS A 125 -1.30 2.96 2.51
C CYS A 125 -2.31 2.80 3.63
N ALA A 126 -3.54 2.49 3.29
CA ALA A 126 -4.57 2.05 4.22
C ALA A 126 -4.75 0.54 4.11
N LEU A 127 -4.81 -0.13 5.24
CA LEU A 127 -5.15 -1.55 5.36
C LEU A 127 -6.51 -1.67 6.05
N ALA A 128 -7.38 -2.53 5.54
CA ALA A 128 -8.65 -2.84 6.17
C ALA A 128 -8.82 -4.36 6.28
N LEU A 129 -9.08 -4.84 7.49
CA LEU A 129 -9.41 -6.23 7.80
C LEU A 129 -10.90 -6.32 8.11
N ALA A 130 -11.64 -7.06 7.30
CA ALA A 130 -13.02 -7.43 7.55
C ALA A 130 -13.11 -8.85 8.09
N PHE A 131 -13.90 -9.06 9.13
CA PHE A 131 -14.25 -10.39 9.63
C PHE A 131 -15.65 -10.79 9.15
N PRO A 132 -15.90 -12.08 8.93
CA PRO A 132 -17.27 -12.59 8.79
C PRO A 132 -18.10 -12.19 10.00
N GLY A 133 -19.25 -11.58 9.77
CA GLY A 133 -20.11 -11.06 10.86
C GLY A 133 -20.04 -9.53 11.04
N GLY A 134 -19.18 -8.83 10.27
CA GLY A 134 -19.25 -7.38 10.12
C GLY A 134 -18.20 -6.56 10.87
N ASP A 135 -17.41 -7.14 11.75
CA ASP A 135 -16.31 -6.42 12.41
C ASP A 135 -15.27 -5.97 11.38
N MET A 136 -14.80 -4.72 11.52
CA MET A 136 -13.82 -4.10 10.64
C MET A 136 -12.74 -3.42 11.47
N HIS A 137 -11.50 -3.58 11.04
CA HIS A 137 -10.36 -2.87 11.60
C HIS A 137 -9.53 -2.24 10.48
N SER A 138 -9.28 -0.94 10.58
CA SER A 138 -8.52 -0.20 9.57
C SER A 138 -7.29 0.47 10.19
N SER A 139 -6.20 0.55 9.43
CA SER A 139 -4.96 1.23 9.81
C SER A 139 -4.38 1.98 8.61
N GLU A 140 -3.69 3.08 8.85
CA GLU A 140 -3.03 3.86 7.80
C GLU A 140 -1.58 4.12 8.17
N GLY A 141 -0.69 4.03 7.17
CA GLY A 141 0.71 4.39 7.28
C GLY A 141 1.13 5.33 6.16
N LYS A 142 2.00 6.28 6.49
CA LYS A 142 2.55 7.26 5.53
C LYS A 142 4.06 7.28 5.60
N VAL A 143 4.71 7.51 4.46
CA VAL A 143 6.13 7.83 4.38
C VAL A 143 6.29 9.12 3.59
N PHE A 144 7.00 10.07 4.17
CA PHE A 144 7.24 11.37 3.55
C PHE A 144 8.56 11.37 2.78
N GLY A 145 8.64 12.25 1.80
CA GLY A 145 9.80 12.40 0.94
C GLY A 145 9.58 13.47 -0.12
N GLU A 146 10.33 13.36 -1.19
CA GLU A 146 10.23 14.26 -2.31
C GLU A 146 10.27 13.50 -3.64
N LEU A 147 9.80 14.13 -4.70
CA LEU A 147 9.90 13.60 -6.04
C LEU A 147 11.18 14.07 -6.72
N VAL A 148 11.83 13.14 -7.40
CA VAL A 148 13.03 13.39 -8.18
C VAL A 148 12.82 13.00 -9.64
N PHE A 149 13.35 13.80 -10.53
CA PHE A 149 13.33 13.57 -11.98
C PHE A 149 14.74 13.76 -12.54
N PRO A 150 15.16 12.91 -13.52
CA PRO A 150 14.43 11.79 -14.11
C PRO A 150 14.26 10.62 -13.13
N PRO A 151 13.35 9.66 -13.41
CA PRO A 151 13.15 8.47 -12.59
C PRO A 151 14.45 7.65 -12.41
N ARG A 152 14.69 7.14 -11.18
CA ARG A 152 15.90 6.37 -10.84
C ARG A 152 15.54 4.99 -10.31
N GLY A 153 16.29 3.98 -10.71
CA GLY A 153 16.11 2.59 -10.33
C GLY A 153 15.05 1.86 -11.15
N LYS A 154 15.00 0.53 -10.96
CA LYS A 154 14.10 -0.39 -11.70
C LYS A 154 13.44 -1.40 -10.75
N LEU A 155 13.65 -1.24 -9.44
CA LEU A 155 13.07 -2.12 -8.42
C LEU A 155 11.70 -1.60 -7.99
N GLY A 156 10.89 -2.50 -7.42
CA GLY A 156 9.55 -2.17 -6.97
C GLY A 156 8.55 -2.01 -8.10
N PHE A 157 7.55 -1.16 -7.91
CA PHE A 157 6.50 -0.86 -8.89
C PHE A 157 5.92 0.55 -8.67
N GLY A 158 5.05 0.95 -9.59
CA GLY A 158 4.32 2.21 -9.43
C GLY A 158 5.21 3.42 -9.60
N TYR A 159 5.14 4.32 -8.65
CA TYR A 159 5.89 5.57 -8.61
C TYR A 159 7.22 5.46 -7.85
N ASP A 160 7.65 4.27 -7.47
CA ASP A 160 8.90 4.02 -6.73
C ASP A 160 10.12 4.71 -7.35
N PRO A 161 10.30 4.73 -8.70
CA PRO A 161 11.46 5.35 -9.33
C PRO A 161 11.58 6.88 -9.17
N ILE A 162 10.49 7.57 -8.85
CA ILE A 162 10.52 9.02 -8.64
C ILE A 162 10.41 9.42 -7.18
N PHE A 163 10.22 8.49 -6.23
CA PHE A 163 10.04 8.80 -4.83
C PHE A 163 11.33 8.61 -4.03
N LEU A 164 11.87 9.71 -3.51
CA LEU A 164 13.03 9.77 -2.63
C LEU A 164 12.53 9.94 -1.18
N PRO A 165 12.59 8.89 -0.33
CA PRO A 165 12.13 9.01 1.05
C PRO A 165 13.03 9.94 1.87
N GLU A 166 12.44 10.66 2.81
CA GLU A 166 13.16 11.59 3.69
C GLU A 166 14.27 10.88 4.46
N GLY A 167 15.47 11.50 4.49
CA GLY A 167 16.66 10.95 5.13
C GLY A 167 17.45 9.93 4.29
N TYR A 168 17.05 9.68 3.05
CA TYR A 168 17.72 8.73 2.15
C TYR A 168 18.24 9.42 0.88
N ALA A 169 19.29 8.84 0.28
CA ALA A 169 19.85 9.29 -1.01
C ALA A 169 19.38 8.47 -2.22
N ARG A 170 18.68 7.35 -1.97
CA ARG A 170 18.17 6.43 -2.99
C ARG A 170 16.65 6.50 -3.05
N THR A 171 16.10 6.45 -4.27
CA THR A 171 14.66 6.31 -4.47
C THR A 171 14.17 4.91 -4.07
N PHE A 172 12.88 4.74 -3.89
CA PHE A 172 12.29 3.41 -3.72
C PHE A 172 12.55 2.48 -4.91
N GLY A 173 12.71 3.03 -6.11
CA GLY A 173 13.10 2.27 -7.30
C GLY A 173 14.53 1.76 -7.28
N GLU A 174 15.36 2.24 -6.35
CA GLU A 174 16.75 1.81 -6.14
C GLU A 174 16.92 0.92 -4.90
N MET A 175 15.81 0.61 -4.18
CA MET A 175 15.81 -0.20 -2.96
C MET A 175 15.14 -1.56 -3.19
N THR A 176 15.69 -2.58 -2.56
CA THR A 176 15.07 -3.92 -2.56
C THR A 176 13.76 -3.95 -1.77
N SER A 177 12.94 -4.98 -1.98
CA SER A 177 11.70 -5.18 -1.22
C SER A 177 11.99 -5.26 0.29
N LEU A 178 13.04 -5.98 0.68
CA LEU A 178 13.42 -6.12 2.09
C LEU A 178 13.83 -4.79 2.73
N GLU A 179 14.58 -3.94 2.02
CA GLU A 179 14.94 -2.60 2.51
C GLU A 179 13.72 -1.72 2.73
N LYS A 180 12.72 -1.78 1.83
CA LYS A 180 11.50 -0.96 1.90
C LYS A 180 10.50 -1.48 2.92
N HIS A 181 10.23 -2.77 2.92
CA HIS A 181 9.09 -3.39 3.63
C HIS A 181 9.51 -4.21 4.85
N GLY A 182 10.81 -4.40 5.08
CA GLY A 182 11.31 -5.08 6.28
C GLY A 182 10.80 -4.37 7.55
N ILE A 183 10.27 -5.17 8.49
CA ILE A 183 9.84 -4.65 9.79
C ILE A 183 11.00 -4.74 10.76
N PRO A 184 11.53 -3.61 11.26
CA PRO A 184 12.61 -3.61 12.25
C PRO A 184 12.23 -4.38 13.51
N THR A 185 13.20 -5.07 14.10
CA THR A 185 12.99 -5.87 15.32
C THR A 185 13.12 -5.03 16.60
N ASP A 186 13.69 -3.83 16.50
CA ASP A 186 13.87 -2.88 17.60
C ASP A 186 12.62 -2.03 17.88
N GLY A 187 11.52 -2.24 17.14
CA GLY A 187 10.28 -1.50 17.27
C GLY A 187 10.23 -0.17 16.54
N SER A 188 11.30 0.21 15.83
CA SER A 188 11.29 1.41 15.00
C SER A 188 10.32 1.27 13.82
N PRO A 189 9.83 2.39 13.26
CA PRO A 189 8.94 2.33 12.10
C PRO A 189 9.61 1.72 10.87
N GLY A 190 8.90 0.86 10.17
CA GLY A 190 9.29 0.39 8.84
C GLY A 190 9.46 1.56 7.87
N LEU A 191 10.26 1.38 6.82
CA LEU A 191 10.53 2.48 5.91
C LEU A 191 9.31 2.81 5.05
N SER A 192 8.67 1.83 4.43
CA SER A 192 7.56 2.11 3.51
C SER A 192 6.24 2.42 4.22
N HIS A 193 5.36 3.11 3.50
CA HIS A 193 3.98 3.37 3.90
C HIS A 193 3.24 2.07 4.29
N ARG A 194 3.41 0.99 3.50
CA ARG A 194 2.77 -0.31 3.76
C ARG A 194 3.35 -0.99 4.99
N ALA A 195 4.67 -0.94 5.20
CA ALA A 195 5.29 -1.48 6.41
C ALA A 195 4.77 -0.78 7.66
N ARG A 196 4.62 0.55 7.63
CA ARG A 196 4.06 1.34 8.74
C ARG A 196 2.59 1.02 9.02
N ALA A 197 1.75 0.96 7.97
CA ALA A 197 0.35 0.54 8.11
C ALA A 197 0.26 -0.87 8.68
N PHE A 198 1.11 -1.78 8.20
CA PHE A 198 1.15 -3.15 8.66
C PHE A 198 1.59 -3.28 10.13
N GLN A 199 2.53 -2.49 10.61
CA GLN A 199 2.94 -2.51 12.02
C GLN A 199 1.76 -2.16 12.94
N ILE A 200 0.98 -1.13 12.59
CA ILE A 200 -0.24 -0.75 13.35
C ILE A 200 -1.26 -1.89 13.31
N PHE A 201 -1.51 -2.43 12.11
CA PHE A 201 -2.40 -3.56 11.90
C PHE A 201 -1.99 -4.80 12.73
N ALA A 202 -0.70 -5.16 12.68
CA ALA A 202 -0.19 -6.35 13.38
C ALA A 202 -0.34 -6.24 14.89
N GLN A 203 -0.08 -5.08 15.48
CA GLN A 203 -0.28 -4.83 16.91
C GLN A 203 -1.76 -5.01 17.33
N ALA A 204 -2.68 -4.53 16.50
CA ALA A 204 -4.10 -4.60 16.78
C ALA A 204 -4.70 -6.00 16.54
N CYS A 205 -4.39 -6.62 15.41
CA CYS A 205 -5.12 -7.76 14.86
C CYS A 205 -4.35 -9.08 14.85
N LEU A 206 -3.01 -9.07 14.87
CA LEU A 206 -2.20 -10.29 14.87
C LEU A 206 -1.78 -10.68 16.29
N GLY A 207 -1.45 -11.96 16.47
CA GLY A 207 -0.75 -12.47 17.64
C GLY A 207 0.74 -12.10 17.61
N GLY A 208 1.53 -12.66 18.53
CA GLY A 208 2.99 -12.57 18.45
C GLY A 208 3.53 -13.24 17.18
N ARG A 209 4.71 -12.80 16.72
CA ARG A 209 5.43 -13.51 15.66
C ARG A 209 5.70 -14.96 16.07
N THR A 210 5.47 -15.91 15.19
CA THR A 210 5.89 -17.29 15.41
C THR A 210 7.42 -17.32 15.48
N ALA A 211 7.97 -17.94 16.51
CA ALA A 211 9.41 -18.18 16.58
C ALA A 211 9.84 -19.02 15.38
N GLN A 212 10.81 -18.53 14.61
CA GLN A 212 11.46 -19.28 13.55
C GLN A 212 12.48 -20.23 14.16
#